data_5774778db6354babbcde684d8c0efd5f
#
_entry.id   5774778db6354babbcde684d8c0efd5f
#
_cell.length_a   1.000
_cell.length_b   1.000
_cell.length_c   1.000
_cell.angle_alpha   90.00
_cell.angle_beta   90.00
_cell.angle_gamma   90.00
#
_symmetry.space_group_name_H-M   'P 1'
#
loop_
_entity.id
_entity.type
_entity.pdbx_description
1 polymer ?
#
loop_
_entity_poly.entity_id
_entity_poly.type
_entity_poly.pdbx_seq_one_letter_code
_entity_poly.pdbx_strand_id
1 'polypeptide(L)'
;MTNATVDLMKVHCSVRAYEDKIVSEDVRKAILEAAFAASSSSFLQLVTVIRVTDAAKRQAFYELSGNQKHVLTAPEFWVFCADMHRNAELVAGADLGWTEQLILGCVDTGIVAQSAMTALESFGLGGVFVGGIRNGIARADDVLAL
;
A
#
# COMPACT_ATOMS: atom_id res chain seq x y z
N MET A 1 2.22 -30.23 -12.44
CA MET A 1 2.50 -30.00 -11.01
C MET A 1 1.64 -28.81 -10.59
N THR A 2 0.72 -29.00 -9.67
CA THR A 2 -0.13 -27.93 -9.10
C THR A 2 0.56 -27.36 -7.86
N ASN A 3 0.52 -26.04 -7.69
CA ASN A 3 1.03 -25.34 -6.51
C ASN A 3 0.04 -24.23 -6.16
N ALA A 4 -0.55 -24.31 -4.97
CA ALA A 4 -1.62 -23.41 -4.56
C ALA A 4 -1.22 -21.92 -4.62
N THR A 5 0.01 -21.58 -4.27
CA THR A 5 0.51 -20.19 -4.35
C THR A 5 0.59 -19.72 -5.80
N VAL A 6 1.13 -20.55 -6.69
CA VAL A 6 1.24 -20.21 -8.12
C VAL A 6 -0.15 -20.10 -8.74
N ASP A 7 -1.05 -20.99 -8.38
CA ASP A 7 -2.42 -20.98 -8.92
C ASP A 7 -3.18 -19.73 -8.41
N LEU A 8 -3.01 -19.32 -7.14
CA LEU A 8 -3.51 -18.06 -6.59
C LEU A 8 -2.99 -16.86 -7.40
N MET A 9 -1.69 -16.76 -7.60
CA MET A 9 -1.08 -15.64 -8.33
C MET A 9 -1.57 -15.53 -9.78
N LYS A 10 -1.86 -16.65 -10.44
CA LYS A 10 -2.36 -16.67 -11.83
C LYS A 10 -3.79 -16.16 -11.99
N VAL A 11 -4.61 -16.23 -10.94
CA VAL A 11 -6.01 -15.79 -10.98
C VAL A 11 -6.17 -14.36 -10.48
N HIS A 12 -5.07 -13.66 -10.18
CA HIS A 12 -5.09 -12.25 -9.80
C HIS A 12 -5.92 -11.41 -10.77
N CYS A 13 -6.79 -10.57 -10.21
CA CYS A 13 -7.52 -9.57 -10.98
C CYS A 13 -7.83 -8.32 -10.14
N SER A 14 -7.90 -7.17 -10.79
CA SER A 14 -8.28 -5.91 -10.14
C SER A 14 -9.76 -5.89 -9.82
N VAL A 15 -10.10 -6.02 -8.53
CA VAL A 15 -11.48 -5.95 -8.01
C VAL A 15 -11.81 -4.51 -7.64
N ARG A 16 -12.95 -3.99 -8.14
CA ARG A 16 -13.40 -2.59 -7.92
C ARG A 16 -14.84 -2.49 -7.40
N ALA A 17 -15.49 -3.62 -7.16
CA ALA A 17 -16.79 -3.70 -6.53
C ALA A 17 -16.68 -4.56 -5.27
N TYR A 18 -17.14 -4.05 -4.15
CA TYR A 18 -16.96 -4.68 -2.86
C TYR A 18 -18.28 -4.89 -2.14
N GLU A 19 -18.34 -5.93 -1.34
CA GLU A 19 -19.40 -6.12 -0.36
C GLU A 19 -19.21 -5.14 0.80
N ASP A 20 -20.30 -4.70 1.43
CA ASP A 20 -20.25 -3.93 2.67
C ASP A 20 -19.98 -4.90 3.85
N LYS A 21 -18.73 -5.33 3.94
CA LYS A 21 -18.30 -6.33 4.91
C LYS A 21 -16.94 -5.95 5.50
N ILE A 22 -16.90 -5.87 6.81
CA ILE A 22 -15.68 -5.49 7.55
C ILE A 22 -14.63 -6.60 7.40
N VAL A 23 -13.40 -6.19 7.07
CA VAL A 23 -12.21 -7.05 7.18
C VAL A 23 -11.79 -7.11 8.65
N SER A 24 -11.69 -8.31 9.21
CA SER A 24 -11.34 -8.47 10.63
C SER A 24 -9.93 -7.98 10.94
N GLU A 25 -9.69 -7.63 12.19
CA GLU A 25 -8.37 -7.16 12.64
C GLU A 25 -7.29 -8.24 12.44
N ASP A 26 -7.61 -9.49 12.73
CA ASP A 26 -6.67 -10.61 12.56
C ASP A 26 -6.26 -10.78 11.10
N VAL A 27 -7.20 -10.65 10.16
CA VAL A 27 -6.90 -10.71 8.72
C VAL A 27 -6.04 -9.53 8.30
N ARG A 28 -6.37 -8.30 8.75
CA ARG A 28 -5.53 -7.12 8.45
C ARG A 28 -4.11 -7.28 8.97
N LYS A 29 -3.97 -7.78 10.20
CA LYS A 29 -2.67 -8.03 10.84
C LYS A 29 -1.87 -9.07 10.05
N ALA A 30 -2.48 -10.19 9.69
CA ALA A 30 -1.82 -11.23 8.89
C ALA A 30 -1.35 -10.71 7.52
N ILE A 31 -2.15 -9.87 6.85
CA ILE A 31 -1.78 -9.24 5.59
C ILE A 31 -0.57 -8.31 5.78
N LEU A 32 -0.55 -7.49 6.83
CA LEU A 32 0.57 -6.59 7.12
C LEU A 32 1.84 -7.36 7.50
N GLU A 33 1.73 -8.41 8.30
CA GLU A 33 2.86 -9.28 8.65
C GLU A 33 3.49 -9.91 7.39
N ALA A 34 2.66 -10.43 6.48
CA ALA A 34 3.12 -10.96 5.20
C ALA A 34 3.74 -9.86 4.31
N ALA A 35 3.16 -8.68 4.28
CA ALA A 35 3.67 -7.54 3.53
C ALA A 35 5.06 -7.12 4.01
N PHE A 36 5.25 -6.96 5.31
CA PHE A 36 6.53 -6.56 5.90
C PHE A 36 7.57 -7.69 6.01
N ALA A 37 7.19 -8.94 5.73
CA ALA A 37 8.14 -10.04 5.52
C ALA A 37 8.78 -10.00 4.13
N ALA A 38 8.35 -9.10 3.25
CA ALA A 38 8.92 -8.91 1.92
C ALA A 38 10.37 -8.42 2.00
N SER A 39 11.14 -8.68 0.93
CA SER A 39 12.50 -8.20 0.83
C SER A 39 12.57 -6.68 0.79
N SER A 40 13.58 -6.11 1.45
CA SER A 40 13.90 -4.69 1.42
C SER A 40 15.37 -4.52 1.03
N SER A 41 15.66 -3.54 0.18
CA SER A 41 17.02 -3.23 -0.25
C SER A 41 17.89 -2.87 0.93
N SER A 42 19.03 -3.56 1.09
CA SER A 42 19.97 -3.40 2.22
C SER A 42 19.29 -3.45 3.60
N PHE A 43 18.12 -4.07 3.69
CA PHE A 43 17.28 -4.11 4.88
C PHE A 43 16.90 -2.72 5.43
N LEU A 44 16.76 -1.73 4.54
CA LEU A 44 16.43 -0.35 4.90
C LEU A 44 14.98 -0.17 5.37
N GLN A 45 14.08 -1.08 4.95
CA GLN A 45 12.68 -1.09 5.36
C GLN A 45 11.96 0.24 5.09
N LEU A 46 12.12 0.76 3.87
CA LEU A 46 11.70 2.09 3.42
C LEU A 46 10.18 2.21 3.16
N VAL A 47 9.34 1.45 3.84
CA VAL A 47 7.90 1.44 3.56
C VAL A 47 7.08 1.70 4.81
N THR A 48 6.20 2.68 4.73
CA THR A 48 5.15 2.93 5.72
C THR A 48 3.79 2.67 5.08
N VAL A 49 2.90 1.98 5.80
CA VAL A 49 1.53 1.72 5.37
C VAL A 49 0.56 2.50 6.23
N ILE A 50 -0.21 3.38 5.60
CA ILE A 50 -1.20 4.22 6.28
C ILE A 50 -2.60 3.69 5.97
N ARG A 51 -3.31 3.24 6.99
CA ARG A 51 -4.72 2.88 6.88
C ARG A 51 -5.59 4.14 6.98
N VAL A 52 -6.29 4.48 5.92
CA VAL A 52 -7.16 5.66 5.87
C VAL A 52 -8.59 5.27 6.23
N THR A 53 -9.00 5.60 7.45
CA THR A 53 -10.34 5.33 7.99
C THR A 53 -11.23 6.56 8.04
N ASP A 54 -10.63 7.76 8.04
CA ASP A 54 -11.34 9.03 8.08
C ASP A 54 -12.09 9.29 6.76
N ALA A 55 -13.39 9.58 6.86
CA ALA A 55 -14.27 9.76 5.70
C ALA A 55 -13.89 11.00 4.85
N ALA A 56 -13.43 12.09 5.49
CA ALA A 56 -13.02 13.29 4.77
C ALA A 56 -11.71 13.07 4.00
N LYS A 57 -10.77 12.36 4.61
CA LYS A 57 -9.54 11.93 3.92
C LYS A 57 -9.85 10.99 2.75
N ARG A 58 -10.76 10.02 2.91
CA ARG A 58 -11.18 9.14 1.81
C ARG A 58 -11.86 9.92 0.68
N GLN A 59 -12.68 10.92 1.00
CA GLN A 59 -13.29 11.80 0.01
C GLN A 59 -12.23 12.57 -0.79
N ALA A 60 -11.20 13.09 -0.12
CA ALA A 60 -10.09 13.77 -0.78
C ALA A 60 -9.31 12.81 -1.72
N PHE A 61 -9.06 11.57 -1.30
CA PHE A 61 -8.44 10.55 -2.16
C PHE A 61 -9.33 10.11 -3.32
N TYR A 62 -10.65 10.07 -3.13
CA TYR A 62 -11.59 9.85 -4.23
C TYR A 62 -11.42 10.91 -5.32
N GLU A 63 -11.39 12.19 -4.96
CA GLU A 63 -11.18 13.30 -5.90
C GLU A 63 -9.81 13.20 -6.58
N LEU A 64 -8.74 12.99 -5.81
CA LEU A 64 -7.37 12.83 -6.31
C LEU A 64 -7.24 11.67 -7.30
N SER A 65 -7.96 10.58 -7.07
CA SER A 65 -7.93 9.40 -7.94
C SER A 65 -8.67 9.58 -9.28
N GLY A 66 -9.27 10.73 -9.52
CA GLY A 66 -10.13 10.96 -10.68
C GLY A 66 -11.54 10.39 -10.47
N ASN A 67 -12.07 10.52 -9.27
CA ASN A 67 -13.42 10.11 -8.87
C ASN A 67 -13.67 8.59 -8.98
N GLN A 68 -12.68 7.78 -8.62
CA GLN A 68 -12.81 6.33 -8.60
C GLN A 68 -13.63 5.86 -7.40
N LYS A 69 -14.90 5.51 -7.62
CA LYS A 69 -15.87 5.20 -6.56
C LYS A 69 -15.42 4.13 -5.56
N HIS A 70 -14.65 3.17 -6.00
CA HIS A 70 -14.13 2.11 -5.13
C HIS A 70 -13.21 2.62 -4.01
N VAL A 71 -12.65 3.82 -4.13
CA VAL A 71 -11.91 4.48 -3.02
C VAL A 71 -12.84 4.76 -1.84
N LEU A 72 -14.11 5.10 -2.09
CA LEU A 72 -15.10 5.35 -1.04
C LEU A 72 -15.76 4.08 -0.52
N THR A 73 -16.00 3.10 -1.42
CA THR A 73 -16.83 1.92 -1.10
C THR A 73 -16.03 0.73 -0.59
N ALA A 74 -14.72 0.71 -0.78
CA ALA A 74 -13.90 -0.38 -0.26
C ALA A 74 -13.90 -0.41 1.27
N PRO A 75 -14.06 -1.57 1.93
CA PRO A 75 -13.98 -1.69 3.38
C PRO A 75 -12.65 -1.21 3.95
N GLU A 76 -11.57 -1.45 3.21
CA GLU A 76 -10.22 -1.02 3.57
C GLU A 76 -9.63 -0.14 2.46
N PHE A 77 -8.90 0.90 2.87
CA PHE A 77 -8.11 1.73 1.97
C PHE A 77 -6.77 2.04 2.63
N TRP A 78 -5.70 1.56 2.01
CA TRP A 78 -4.34 1.68 2.52
C TRP A 78 -3.48 2.45 1.53
N VAL A 79 -2.65 3.36 2.06
CA VAL A 79 -1.64 4.09 1.27
C VAL A 79 -0.28 3.54 1.63
N PHE A 80 0.45 3.09 0.63
CA PHE A 80 1.82 2.61 0.76
C PHE A 80 2.76 3.76 0.40
N CYS A 81 3.57 4.19 1.35
CA CYS A 81 4.46 5.33 1.23
C CYS A 81 5.93 4.85 1.22
N ALA A 82 6.74 5.40 0.31
CA ALA A 82 8.19 5.34 0.44
C ALA A 82 8.59 6.31 1.56
N ASP A 83 9.10 5.78 2.66
CA ASP A 83 9.38 6.52 3.88
C ASP A 83 10.88 6.48 4.20
N MET A 84 11.57 7.55 3.87
CA MET A 84 12.99 7.72 4.18
C MET A 84 13.21 8.56 5.44
N HIS A 85 12.19 9.28 5.88
CA HIS A 85 12.27 10.14 7.05
C HIS A 85 12.62 9.35 8.30
N ARG A 86 11.97 8.21 8.52
CA ARG A 86 12.26 7.31 9.65
C ARG A 86 13.74 6.90 9.71
N ASN A 87 14.35 6.60 8.57
CA ASN A 87 15.77 6.24 8.52
C ASN A 87 16.67 7.45 8.80
N ALA A 88 16.28 8.64 8.33
CA ALA A 88 16.99 9.89 8.60
C ALA A 88 16.97 10.25 10.10
N GLU A 89 15.86 10.03 10.79
CA GLU A 89 15.74 10.24 12.24
C GLU A 89 16.61 9.27 13.05
N LEU A 90 16.81 8.05 12.55
CA LEU A 90 17.62 7.03 13.22
C LEU A 90 19.12 7.19 12.99
N VAL A 91 19.52 7.84 11.89
CA VAL A 91 20.93 7.97 11.47
C VAL A 91 21.32 9.45 11.43
N ALA A 92 22.04 9.91 12.45
CA ALA A 92 22.53 11.29 12.50
C ALA A 92 23.40 11.62 11.27
N GLY A 93 23.04 12.70 10.56
CA GLY A 93 23.78 13.13 9.38
C GLY A 93 23.46 12.32 8.11
N ALA A 94 22.33 11.58 8.07
CA ALA A 94 21.87 10.90 6.88
C ALA A 94 21.73 11.91 5.72
N ASP A 95 22.37 11.60 4.58
CA ASP A 95 22.27 12.40 3.37
C ASP A 95 21.13 11.85 2.50
N LEU A 96 20.04 12.59 2.43
CA LEU A 96 18.85 12.26 1.67
C LEU A 96 18.80 13.05 0.34
N GLY A 97 18.02 12.54 -0.61
CA GLY A 97 17.77 13.22 -1.89
C GLY A 97 18.49 12.60 -3.08
N TRP A 98 19.21 11.53 -2.88
CA TRP A 98 19.85 10.79 -3.98
C TRP A 98 18.81 10.06 -4.83
N THR A 99 19.02 10.04 -6.15
CA THR A 99 18.16 9.30 -7.08
C THR A 99 18.04 7.82 -6.71
N GLU A 100 19.11 7.21 -6.18
CA GLU A 100 19.11 5.82 -5.72
C GLU A 100 18.06 5.61 -4.62
N GLN A 101 17.95 6.50 -3.65
CA GLN A 101 16.96 6.40 -2.56
C GLN A 101 15.53 6.44 -3.09
N LEU A 102 15.25 7.31 -4.06
CA LEU A 102 13.95 7.35 -4.72
C LEU A 102 13.64 6.01 -5.42
N ILE A 103 14.62 5.46 -6.14
CA ILE A 103 14.47 4.18 -6.85
C ILE A 103 14.20 3.06 -5.83
N LEU A 104 15.03 2.97 -4.77
CA LEU A 104 14.87 1.95 -3.73
C LEU A 104 13.52 2.07 -3.02
N GLY A 105 13.11 3.29 -2.66
CA GLY A 105 11.82 3.53 -2.04
C GLY A 105 10.64 3.11 -2.93
N CYS A 106 10.69 3.39 -4.22
CA CYS A 106 9.66 2.98 -5.18
C CYS A 106 9.62 1.45 -5.35
N VAL A 107 10.78 0.81 -5.47
CA VAL A 107 10.88 -0.65 -5.66
C VAL A 107 10.40 -1.39 -4.41
N ASP A 108 10.91 -1.03 -3.23
CA ASP A 108 10.53 -1.66 -1.96
C ASP A 108 9.03 -1.48 -1.70
N THR A 109 8.48 -0.28 -1.97
CA THR A 109 7.03 -0.03 -1.84
C THR A 109 6.21 -0.94 -2.76
N GLY A 110 6.65 -1.14 -4.00
CA GLY A 110 6.00 -2.05 -4.94
C GLY A 110 6.05 -3.52 -4.47
N ILE A 111 7.19 -3.96 -3.93
CA ILE A 111 7.37 -5.32 -3.41
C ILE A 111 6.47 -5.57 -2.20
N VAL A 112 6.46 -4.66 -1.22
CA VAL A 112 5.62 -4.75 -0.01
C VAL A 112 4.13 -4.70 -0.39
N ALA A 113 3.74 -3.80 -1.28
CA ALA A 113 2.35 -3.67 -1.72
C ALA A 113 1.86 -4.91 -2.49
N GLN A 114 2.71 -5.51 -3.35
CA GLN A 114 2.35 -6.76 -4.03
C GLN A 114 2.29 -7.94 -3.05
N SER A 115 3.17 -8.00 -2.04
CA SER A 115 3.09 -9.02 -1.00
C SER A 115 1.79 -8.91 -0.21
N ALA A 116 1.37 -7.68 0.15
CA ALA A 116 0.08 -7.42 0.77
C ALA A 116 -1.09 -7.88 -0.09
N MET A 117 -1.05 -7.61 -1.41
CA MET A 117 -2.09 -8.03 -2.34
C MET A 117 -2.19 -9.56 -2.43
N THR A 118 -1.07 -10.25 -2.56
CA THR A 118 -1.06 -11.71 -2.61
C THR A 118 -1.57 -12.33 -1.30
N ALA A 119 -1.18 -11.77 -0.16
CA ALA A 119 -1.68 -12.20 1.14
C ALA A 119 -3.20 -11.96 1.26
N LEU A 120 -3.70 -10.80 0.85
CA LEU A 120 -5.12 -10.47 0.82
C LEU A 120 -5.92 -11.48 -0.01
N GLU A 121 -5.43 -11.81 -1.21
CA GLU A 121 -6.08 -12.77 -2.11
C GLU A 121 -6.08 -14.19 -1.53
N SER A 122 -5.07 -14.57 -0.74
CA SER A 122 -5.03 -15.87 -0.06
C SER A 122 -6.15 -16.07 0.97
N PHE A 123 -6.73 -14.96 1.48
CA PHE A 123 -7.93 -14.98 2.33
C PHE A 123 -9.25 -14.97 1.53
N GLY A 124 -9.20 -15.10 0.18
CA GLY A 124 -10.38 -15.01 -0.68
C GLY A 124 -10.92 -13.61 -0.83
N LEU A 125 -10.13 -12.59 -0.50
CA LEU A 125 -10.45 -11.18 -0.69
C LEU A 125 -9.93 -10.69 -2.04
N GLY A 126 -10.47 -9.56 -2.53
CA GLY A 126 -10.01 -8.93 -3.75
C GLY A 126 -9.62 -7.47 -3.52
N GLY A 127 -8.70 -6.98 -4.31
CA GLY A 127 -8.23 -5.61 -4.21
C GLY A 127 -7.87 -4.98 -5.56
N VAL A 128 -7.49 -3.71 -5.52
CA VAL A 128 -6.98 -2.99 -6.69
C VAL A 128 -5.98 -1.91 -6.26
N PHE A 129 -4.94 -1.74 -7.03
CA PHE A 129 -4.04 -0.60 -6.88
C PHE A 129 -4.61 0.66 -7.54
N VAL A 130 -4.63 1.77 -6.80
CA VAL A 130 -5.13 3.08 -7.26
C VAL A 130 -3.95 3.98 -7.60
N GLY A 131 -3.54 3.98 -8.85
CA GLY A 131 -2.41 4.81 -9.34
C GLY A 131 -2.75 6.28 -9.52
N GLY A 132 -4.03 6.64 -9.64
CA GLY A 132 -4.47 8.02 -9.91
C GLY A 132 -4.04 9.04 -8.84
N ILE A 133 -3.82 8.60 -7.59
CA ILE A 133 -3.34 9.47 -6.50
C ILE A 133 -1.99 10.11 -6.79
N ARG A 134 -1.14 9.50 -7.62
CA ARG A 134 0.17 10.04 -8.00
C ARG A 134 0.09 11.31 -8.85
N ASN A 135 -1.08 11.62 -9.41
CA ASN A 135 -1.29 12.86 -10.17
C ASN A 135 -1.31 14.12 -9.29
N GLY A 136 -1.40 13.96 -7.96
CA GLY A 136 -1.42 15.05 -7.00
C GLY A 136 -0.73 14.67 -5.69
N ILE A 137 0.55 14.28 -5.75
CA ILE A 137 1.33 13.80 -4.59
C ILE A 137 1.32 14.82 -3.46
N ALA A 138 1.62 16.09 -3.74
CA ALA A 138 1.63 17.15 -2.71
C ALA A 138 0.29 17.27 -1.98
N ARG A 139 -0.85 17.13 -2.70
CA ARG A 139 -2.16 17.11 -2.04
C ARG A 139 -2.39 15.83 -1.25
N ALA A 140 -1.82 14.69 -1.66
CA ALA A 140 -1.89 13.46 -0.89
C ALA A 140 -1.12 13.59 0.43
N ASP A 141 0.06 14.22 0.40
CA ASP A 141 0.88 14.51 1.58
C ASP A 141 0.11 15.42 2.56
N ASP A 142 -0.51 16.52 2.06
CA ASP A 142 -1.35 17.41 2.87
C ASP A 142 -2.52 16.66 3.54
N VAL A 143 -3.22 15.80 2.81
CA VAL A 143 -4.35 15.00 3.31
C VAL A 143 -3.92 14.03 4.40
N LEU A 144 -2.74 13.43 4.26
CA LEU A 144 -2.19 12.49 5.25
C LEU A 144 -1.48 13.19 6.41
N ALA A 145 -1.09 14.45 6.23
CA ALA A 145 -0.26 15.24 7.15
C ALA A 145 1.15 14.64 7.31
N LEU A 146 1.81 14.39 6.17
CA LEU A 146 3.17 13.87 6.06
C LEU A 146 4.19 14.99 6.02
#